data_24cbaf351e2354a56567632fd811c21b
#
_entry.id   24cbaf351e2354a56567632fd811c21b
#
_cell.length_a   1.000
_cell.length_b   1.000
_cell.length_c   1.000
_cell.angle_alpha   90.00
_cell.angle_beta   90.00
_cell.angle_gamma   90.00
#
_symmetry.space_group_name_H-M   'P 1'
#
loop_
_entity.id
_entity.type
_entity.pdbx_description
1 polymer ?
#
loop_
_entity_poly.entity_id
_entity_poly.type
_entity_poly.pdbx_seq_one_letter_code
_entity_poly.pdbx_strand_id
1 'polypeptide(L)' 'MTSVYSIEYQMVIKALREARVAGHITQEELGKALGRPQSFIAKVENGERRLDIVEFVHLCRLVGIDPVSIINKV' A
#
# COMPACT_ATOMS: atom_id res chain seq x y z
N MET A 1 -19.69 -3.09 7.22
CA MET A 1 -18.89 -1.91 6.99
C MET A 1 -17.41 -2.27 7.02
N THR A 2 -16.67 -1.83 6.02
CA THR A 2 -15.27 -2.15 5.90
C THR A 2 -14.41 -1.20 6.73
N SER A 3 -13.51 -1.75 7.55
CA SER A 3 -12.55 -0.97 8.35
C SER A 3 -11.14 -1.33 7.90
N VAL A 4 -10.14 -0.64 8.46
CA VAL A 4 -8.74 -0.97 8.19
C VAL A 4 -8.36 -2.36 8.73
N TYR A 5 -9.24 -2.96 9.53
CA TYR A 5 -9.00 -4.27 10.12
C TYR A 5 -9.75 -5.40 9.39
N SER A 6 -10.48 -5.10 8.31
CA SER A 6 -11.14 -6.16 7.56
C SER A 6 -10.08 -7.08 6.91
N ILE A 7 -10.43 -8.35 6.77
CA ILE A 7 -9.52 -9.34 6.16
C ILE A 7 -9.17 -8.93 4.72
N GLU A 8 -10.15 -8.44 3.98
CA GLU A 8 -9.94 -8.02 2.59
C GLU A 8 -8.98 -6.84 2.52
N TYR A 9 -9.15 -5.86 3.40
CA TYR A 9 -8.25 -4.70 3.41
C TYR A 9 -6.85 -5.10 3.83
N GLN A 10 -6.71 -5.96 4.83
CA GLN A 10 -5.40 -6.46 5.25
C GLN A 10 -4.68 -7.20 4.12
N MET A 11 -5.42 -7.94 3.30
CA MET A 11 -4.87 -8.62 2.14
C MET A 11 -4.29 -7.62 1.13
N VAL A 12 -5.00 -6.50 0.90
CA VAL A 12 -4.52 -5.44 0.01
C VAL A 12 -3.21 -4.84 0.54
N ILE A 13 -3.18 -4.51 1.82
CA ILE A 13 -2.00 -3.90 2.45
C ILE A 13 -0.81 -4.87 2.40
N LYS A 14 -1.03 -6.14 2.68
CA LYS A 14 0.00 -7.16 2.61
C LYS A 14 0.60 -7.26 1.21
N ALA A 15 -0.25 -7.25 0.18
CA ALA A 15 0.21 -7.33 -1.21
C ALA A 15 1.10 -6.13 -1.57
N LEU A 16 0.70 -4.92 -1.14
CA LEU A 16 1.49 -3.72 -1.38
C LEU A 16 2.84 -3.78 -0.67
N ARG A 17 2.84 -4.20 0.59
CA ARG A 17 4.06 -4.30 1.38
C ARG A 17 5.01 -5.33 0.79
N GLU A 18 4.50 -6.49 0.41
CA GLU A 18 5.33 -7.54 -0.18
C GLU A 18 5.94 -7.09 -1.51
N ALA A 19 5.18 -6.37 -2.33
CA ALA A 19 5.71 -5.83 -3.58
C ALA A 19 6.81 -4.79 -3.31
N ARG A 20 6.63 -3.93 -2.30
CA ARG A 20 7.65 -2.96 -1.91
C ARG A 20 8.94 -3.67 -1.49
N VAL A 21 8.83 -4.66 -0.62
CA VAL A 21 10.00 -5.41 -0.12
C VAL A 21 10.69 -6.17 -1.26
N ALA A 22 9.91 -6.80 -2.12
CA ALA A 22 10.46 -7.54 -3.27
C ALA A 22 11.20 -6.60 -4.23
N GLY A 23 10.78 -5.34 -4.34
CA GLY A 23 11.45 -4.34 -5.16
C GLY A 23 12.62 -3.65 -4.46
N HIS A 24 12.96 -4.06 -3.25
CA HIS A 24 14.04 -3.45 -2.44
C HIS A 24 13.83 -1.96 -2.20
N ILE A 25 12.58 -1.55 -2.06
CA ILE A 25 12.23 -0.15 -1.81
C ILE A 25 11.98 0.03 -0.32
N THR A 26 12.66 1.01 0.30
CA THR A 26 12.43 1.31 1.72
C THR A 26 11.13 2.11 1.88
N GLN A 27 10.59 2.12 3.09
CA GLN A 27 9.43 2.96 3.40
C GLN A 27 9.74 4.43 3.17
N GLU A 28 10.97 4.86 3.48
CA GLU A 28 11.41 6.24 3.27
C GLU A 28 11.41 6.59 1.78
N GLU A 29 11.99 5.72 0.96
CA GLU A 29 12.03 5.93 -0.48
C GLU A 29 10.62 6.00 -1.08
N LEU A 30 9.75 5.09 -0.65
CA LEU A 30 8.38 5.07 -1.15
C LEU A 30 7.62 6.32 -0.74
N GLY A 31 7.78 6.75 0.52
CA GLY A 31 7.16 7.99 0.99
C GLY A 31 7.61 9.18 0.18
N LYS A 32 8.91 9.28 -0.06
CA LYS A 32 9.48 10.38 -0.85
C LYS A 32 8.91 10.40 -2.26
N ALA A 33 8.83 9.23 -2.91
CA ALA A 33 8.27 9.13 -4.26
C ALA A 33 6.78 9.52 -4.30
N LEU A 34 6.06 9.23 -3.23
CA LEU A 34 4.64 9.57 -3.12
C LEU A 34 4.42 11.03 -2.69
N GLY A 35 5.45 11.70 -2.21
CA GLY A 35 5.34 13.06 -1.68
C GLY A 35 4.80 13.09 -0.26
N ARG A 36 5.04 12.04 0.51
CA ARG A 36 4.57 11.89 1.89
C ARG A 36 5.73 11.47 2.79
N PRO A 37 5.67 11.76 4.10
CA PRO A 37 6.72 11.31 5.02
C PRO A 37 6.72 9.79 5.16
N GLN A 38 7.86 9.24 5.59
CA GLN A 38 7.98 7.80 5.82
C GLN A 38 6.95 7.29 6.82
N SER A 39 6.57 8.10 7.81
CA SER A 39 5.56 7.72 8.79
C SER A 39 4.19 7.43 8.16
N PHE A 40 3.87 8.08 7.03
CA PHE A 40 2.64 7.79 6.30
C PHE A 40 2.64 6.34 5.80
N ILE A 41 3.75 5.93 5.18
CA ILE A 41 3.88 4.55 4.66
C ILE A 41 3.83 3.54 5.81
N ALA A 42 4.54 3.83 6.90
CA ALA A 42 4.53 2.96 8.07
C ALA A 42 3.11 2.76 8.63
N LYS A 43 2.36 3.84 8.74
CA LYS A 43 0.98 3.78 9.24
C LYS A 43 0.07 3.01 8.29
N VAL A 44 0.24 3.19 6.98
CA VAL A 44 -0.52 2.44 5.98
C VAL A 44 -0.23 0.95 6.12
N GLU A 45 1.04 0.57 6.19
CA GLU A 45 1.44 -0.83 6.26
C GLU A 45 1.05 -1.50 7.58
N ASN A 46 0.94 -0.71 8.64
CA ASN A 46 0.49 -1.21 9.95
C ASN A 46 -1.03 -1.25 10.09
N GLY A 47 -1.75 -0.79 9.07
CA GLY A 47 -3.21 -0.75 9.12
C GLY A 47 -3.78 0.39 9.94
N GLU A 48 -2.97 1.39 10.27
CA GLU A 48 -3.40 2.54 11.08
C GLU A 48 -3.96 3.68 10.24
N ARG A 49 -3.64 3.71 8.95
CA ARG A 49 -4.07 4.74 8.01
C ARG A 49 -4.65 4.07 6.78
N ARG A 50 -5.88 4.42 6.47
CA ARG A 50 -6.56 3.90 5.29
C ARG A 50 -6.12 4.63 4.03
N LEU A 51 -6.04 3.92 2.91
CA LEU A 51 -5.74 4.51 1.61
C LEU A 51 -7.02 4.87 0.89
N ASP A 52 -7.03 6.02 0.19
CA ASP A 52 -8.06 6.26 -0.79
C ASP A 52 -7.67 5.58 -2.11
N ILE A 53 -8.59 5.59 -3.08
CA ILE A 53 -8.36 4.86 -4.33
C ILE A 53 -7.19 5.46 -5.14
N VAL A 54 -7.02 6.76 -5.10
CA VAL A 54 -5.94 7.43 -5.86
C VAL A 54 -4.58 7.09 -5.24
N GLU A 55 -4.49 7.17 -3.91
CA GLU A 55 -3.27 6.77 -3.19
C GLU A 55 -2.93 5.31 -3.47
N PHE A 56 -3.93 4.44 -3.48
CA PHE A 56 -3.74 3.03 -3.77
C PHE A 56 -3.14 2.81 -5.16
N VAL A 57 -3.69 3.46 -6.17
CA VAL A 57 -3.18 3.32 -7.54
C VAL A 57 -1.75 3.84 -7.65
N HIS A 58 -1.46 4.99 -7.03
CA HIS A 58 -0.11 5.55 -7.05
C HIS A 58 0.89 4.60 -6.38
N LEU A 59 0.52 4.03 -5.23
CA LEU A 59 1.40 3.08 -4.53
C LEU A 59 1.64 1.83 -5.37
N CYS A 60 0.60 1.28 -5.99
CA CYS A 60 0.74 0.12 -6.86
C CYS A 60 1.76 0.37 -7.97
N ARG A 61 1.68 1.52 -8.61
CA ARG A 61 2.61 1.87 -9.68
C ARG A 61 4.03 2.06 -9.19
N LEU A 62 4.19 2.66 -8.02
CA LEU A 62 5.52 2.89 -7.45
C LEU A 62 6.20 1.59 -7.03
N VAL A 63 5.45 0.62 -6.52
CA VAL A 63 6.02 -0.68 -6.13
C VAL A 63 6.00 -1.70 -7.26
N GLY A 64 5.47 -1.34 -8.42
CA GLY A 64 5.52 -2.19 -9.61
C GLY A 64 4.50 -3.31 -9.66
N ILE A 65 3.34 -3.13 -9.05
CA ILE A 65 2.26 -4.12 -9.08
C ILE A 65 1.04 -3.53 -9.80
N ASP A 66 0.35 -4.37 -10.57
CA ASP A 66 -0.86 -3.97 -11.27
C ASP A 66 -2.01 -3.86 -10.24
N PRO A 67 -2.63 -2.68 -10.09
CA PRO A 67 -3.75 -2.53 -9.16
C PRO A 67 -4.92 -3.47 -9.45
N VAL A 68 -5.15 -3.81 -10.71
CA VAL A 68 -6.23 -4.72 -11.08
C VAL A 68 -6.00 -6.11 -10.48
N SER A 69 -4.74 -6.57 -10.42
CA SER A 69 -4.42 -7.88 -9.85
C SER A 69 -4.78 -7.96 -8.37
N ILE A 70 -4.63 -6.86 -7.65
CA ILE A 70 -5.00 -6.80 -6.24
C ILE A 70 -6.53 -6.73 -6.10
N ILE A 71 -7.17 -5.87 -6.89
CA ILE A 71 -8.63 -5.69 -6.85
C ILE A 71 -9.34 -7.02 -7.13
N ASN A 72 -8.81 -7.82 -8.05
CA ASN A 72 -9.42 -9.11 -8.40
C ASN A 72 -9.37 -10.12 -7.26
N LYS A 73 -8.53 -9.92 -6.26
CA LYS A 73 -8.45 -10.81 -5.09
C LYS A 73 -9.45 -10.44 -3.99
N VAL A 74 -10.01 -9.26 -4.08
CA VAL A 74 -11.04 -8.80 -3.15
C VAL A 74 -12.42 -9.27 -3.62
#